data_637ca9c82fd6347217b7f7aee64cb389
#
_entry.id   637ca9c82fd6347217b7f7aee64cb389
#
_cell.length_a   1.000
_cell.length_b   1.000
_cell.length_c   1.000
_cell.angle_alpha   90.00
_cell.angle_beta   90.00
_cell.angle_gamma   90.00
#
_symmetry.space_group_name_H-M   'P 1'
#
loop_
_entity.id
_entity.type
_entity.pdbx_description
1 polymer ?
#
loop_
_entity_poly.entity_id
_entity_poly.type
_entity_poly.pdbx_seq_one_letter_code
_entity_poly.pdbx_strand_id
1 'polypeptide(L)'
;CVPQIYWEIGNKAADYKTLIQWWNKYAGNRPLYIGEDIERTAKFADPANPKSHQLPAKHRLHQQMNNVQGTVLWYAKTAADNVGNIGHTLRDYYWKYPALPPLMPFLDDKAPKGVKSLKMEWAEKGPLLTWKAPKAKKKKWGDVANRFAIYRFEKGVPVNLNDVTALQAVVYDTTYPIPYVKDQKYTYVVTALDRVGNESKGKKKTVSL
;
A
#
# COMPACT_ATOMS: atom_id res chain seq x y z
N CYS A 1 -9.88 -12.45 4.43
CA CYS A 1 -9.85 -13.12 5.74
C CYS A 1 -8.91 -12.36 6.67
N VAL A 2 -9.36 -12.10 7.92
CA VAL A 2 -8.57 -11.34 8.92
C VAL A 2 -8.61 -12.09 10.25
N PRO A 3 -7.83 -13.16 10.42
CA PRO A 3 -7.74 -13.85 11.71
C PRO A 3 -7.07 -12.94 12.75
N GLN A 4 -7.63 -12.91 13.95
CA GLN A 4 -7.11 -12.17 15.08
C GLN A 4 -6.01 -12.99 15.78
N ILE A 5 -4.77 -12.83 15.36
CA ILE A 5 -3.61 -13.49 15.97
C ILE A 5 -2.97 -12.51 16.95
N TYR A 6 -3.59 -12.32 18.12
CA TYR A 6 -3.24 -11.28 19.09
C TYR A 6 -2.12 -11.65 20.05
N TRP A 7 -1.61 -12.89 19.99
CA TRP A 7 -0.57 -13.38 20.91
C TRP A 7 0.83 -12.99 20.47
N GLU A 8 1.75 -13.12 21.39
CA GLU A 8 3.19 -12.94 21.14
C GLU A 8 3.80 -14.19 20.48
N ILE A 9 4.95 -13.99 19.84
CA ILE A 9 5.81 -15.09 19.41
C ILE A 9 6.33 -15.77 20.69
N GLY A 10 6.20 -17.09 20.76
CA GLY A 10 6.58 -17.89 21.94
C GLY A 10 5.48 -18.06 22.98
N ASN A 11 4.24 -17.64 22.70
CA ASN A 11 3.12 -17.92 23.59
C ASN A 11 2.87 -19.42 23.69
N LYS A 12 2.79 -19.97 24.93
CA LYS A 12 2.69 -21.41 25.17
C LYS A 12 1.40 -22.05 24.65
N ALA A 13 0.30 -21.31 24.65
CA ALA A 13 -1.02 -21.83 24.26
C ALA A 13 -1.39 -21.50 22.80
N ALA A 14 -0.90 -20.36 22.28
CA ALA A 14 -1.31 -19.83 20.98
C ALA A 14 -0.15 -19.05 20.34
N ASP A 15 0.95 -19.74 20.05
CA ASP A 15 2.13 -19.11 19.46
C ASP A 15 1.85 -18.45 18.12
N TYR A 16 2.20 -17.18 18.02
CA TYR A 16 1.99 -16.37 16.82
C TYR A 16 2.56 -17.00 15.55
N LYS A 17 3.80 -17.53 15.63
CA LYS A 17 4.47 -18.16 14.48
C LYS A 17 3.70 -19.38 13.98
N THR A 18 3.27 -20.22 14.89
CA THR A 18 2.48 -21.43 14.58
C THR A 18 1.14 -21.06 13.94
N LEU A 19 0.45 -20.06 14.51
CA LEU A 19 -0.85 -19.63 14.01
C LEU A 19 -0.77 -18.98 12.61
N ILE A 20 0.20 -18.11 12.36
CA ILE A 20 0.34 -17.49 11.03
C ILE A 20 0.69 -18.51 9.95
N GLN A 21 1.53 -19.50 10.26
CA GLN A 21 1.86 -20.59 9.35
C GLN A 21 0.63 -21.44 9.03
N TRP A 22 -0.20 -21.73 10.02
CA TRP A 22 -1.44 -22.47 9.83
C TRP A 22 -2.42 -21.69 8.93
N TRP A 23 -2.66 -20.42 9.22
CA TRP A 23 -3.52 -19.58 8.41
C TRP A 23 -3.00 -19.41 6.99
N ASN A 24 -1.69 -19.20 6.81
CA ASN A 24 -1.07 -19.12 5.48
C ASN A 24 -1.30 -20.38 4.66
N LYS A 25 -1.23 -21.56 5.28
CA LYS A 25 -1.47 -22.85 4.62
C LYS A 25 -2.94 -23.03 4.21
N TYR A 26 -3.90 -22.58 5.05
CA TYR A 26 -5.31 -22.88 4.88
C TYR A 26 -6.15 -21.70 4.39
N ALA A 27 -5.57 -20.55 4.08
CA ALA A 27 -6.28 -19.38 3.54
C ALA A 27 -6.93 -19.62 2.16
N GLY A 28 -6.48 -20.66 1.44
CA GLY A 28 -6.92 -20.93 0.08
C GLY A 28 -6.58 -19.79 -0.88
N ASN A 29 -7.53 -19.44 -1.76
CA ASN A 29 -7.35 -18.37 -2.76
C ASN A 29 -7.85 -17.00 -2.27
N ARG A 30 -8.00 -16.81 -0.96
CA ARG A 30 -8.48 -15.54 -0.38
C ARG A 30 -7.33 -14.71 0.15
N PRO A 31 -7.33 -13.37 -0.06
CA PRO A 31 -6.37 -12.50 0.58
C PRO A 31 -6.41 -12.68 2.09
N LEU A 32 -5.24 -12.87 2.69
CA LEU A 32 -5.06 -13.03 4.13
C LEU A 32 -4.41 -11.77 4.70
N TYR A 33 -5.05 -11.16 5.67
CA TYR A 33 -4.52 -10.06 6.48
C TYR A 33 -4.45 -10.53 7.92
N ILE A 34 -3.36 -10.24 8.60
CA ILE A 34 -3.22 -10.68 10.00
C ILE A 34 -3.70 -9.57 10.93
N GLY A 35 -4.72 -9.86 11.72
CA GLY A 35 -5.14 -9.01 12.83
C GLY A 35 -4.15 -9.13 13.98
N GLU A 36 -3.50 -8.03 14.36
CA GLU A 36 -2.48 -7.99 15.40
C GLU A 36 -2.88 -7.05 16.54
N ASP A 37 -2.60 -7.50 17.77
CA ASP A 37 -2.58 -6.63 18.96
C ASP A 37 -1.20 -5.97 19.06
N ILE A 38 -1.12 -4.70 18.65
CA ILE A 38 0.16 -3.99 18.66
C ILE A 38 0.57 -3.49 20.05
N GLU A 39 -0.37 -3.34 20.98
CA GLU A 39 -0.04 -3.04 22.37
C GLU A 39 0.68 -4.22 23.01
N ARG A 40 0.15 -5.43 22.80
CA ARG A 40 0.81 -6.66 23.25
C ARG A 40 2.15 -6.86 22.54
N THR A 41 2.20 -6.60 21.23
CA THR A 41 3.44 -6.66 20.44
C THR A 41 4.52 -5.70 20.98
N ALA A 42 4.13 -4.53 21.49
CA ALA A 42 5.05 -3.58 22.12
C ALA A 42 5.61 -4.06 23.47
N LYS A 43 4.83 -4.86 24.21
CA LYS A 43 5.19 -5.31 25.56
C LYS A 43 6.18 -6.49 25.59
N PHE A 44 6.19 -7.31 24.52
CA PHE A 44 7.04 -8.49 24.47
C PHE A 44 8.30 -8.25 23.65
N ALA A 45 9.44 -8.71 24.17
CA ALA A 45 10.71 -8.63 23.48
C ALA A 45 10.77 -9.57 22.25
N ASP A 46 11.47 -9.14 21.22
CA ASP A 46 11.81 -10.00 20.07
C ASP A 46 12.72 -11.14 20.56
N PRO A 47 12.37 -12.42 20.35
CA PRO A 47 13.21 -13.55 20.75
C PRO A 47 14.63 -13.51 20.21
N ALA A 48 14.82 -12.91 19.02
CA ALA A 48 16.14 -12.76 18.39
C ALA A 48 16.88 -11.46 18.79
N ASN A 49 16.16 -10.49 19.36
CA ASN A 49 16.73 -9.21 19.81
C ASN A 49 15.99 -8.70 21.05
N PRO A 50 16.41 -9.10 22.26
CA PRO A 50 15.73 -8.71 23.51
C PRO A 50 15.63 -7.20 23.79
N LYS A 51 16.39 -6.38 23.06
CA LYS A 51 16.32 -4.91 23.14
C LYS A 51 15.22 -4.30 22.27
N SER A 52 14.55 -5.10 21.45
CA SER A 52 13.48 -4.69 20.54
C SER A 52 12.16 -5.36 20.92
N HIS A 53 11.04 -4.71 20.62
CA HIS A 53 9.72 -5.33 20.66
C HIS A 53 9.52 -6.30 19.48
N GLN A 54 8.43 -7.09 19.48
CA GLN A 54 8.23 -8.17 18.50
C GLN A 54 7.77 -7.72 17.10
N LEU A 55 7.47 -6.44 16.84
CA LEU A 55 6.98 -5.99 15.54
C LEU A 55 7.93 -6.35 14.39
N PRO A 56 9.26 -6.13 14.49
CA PRO A 56 10.19 -6.55 13.44
C PRO A 56 10.18 -8.06 13.18
N ALA A 57 10.10 -8.87 14.23
CA ALA A 57 10.05 -10.33 14.08
C ALA A 57 8.77 -10.80 13.40
N LYS A 58 7.61 -10.26 13.79
CA LYS A 58 6.33 -10.54 13.16
C LYS A 58 6.33 -10.12 11.69
N HIS A 59 6.88 -8.96 11.37
CA HIS A 59 6.96 -8.48 9.99
C HIS A 59 7.85 -9.39 9.11
N ARG A 60 8.99 -9.86 9.63
CA ARG A 60 9.80 -10.88 8.93
C ARG A 60 9.04 -12.17 8.66
N LEU A 61 8.18 -12.61 9.60
CA LEU A 61 7.31 -13.76 9.38
C LEU A 61 6.31 -13.52 8.25
N HIS A 62 5.69 -12.34 8.18
CA HIS A 62 4.76 -12.00 7.09
C HIS A 62 5.44 -12.09 5.73
N GLN A 63 6.66 -11.58 5.59
CA GLN A 63 7.42 -11.63 4.34
C GLN A 63 7.75 -13.05 3.86
N GLN A 64 7.73 -14.03 4.76
CA GLN A 64 7.94 -15.44 4.45
C GLN A 64 6.65 -16.17 4.04
N MET A 65 5.49 -15.51 4.15
CA MET A 65 4.17 -16.11 3.93
C MET A 65 3.57 -15.64 2.62
N ASN A 66 3.42 -16.54 1.64
CA ASN A 66 2.97 -16.20 0.30
C ASN A 66 1.53 -15.64 0.23
N ASN A 67 0.66 -16.03 1.17
CA ASN A 67 -0.74 -15.63 1.18
C ASN A 67 -1.02 -14.41 2.05
N VAL A 68 -0.07 -13.98 2.89
CA VAL A 68 -0.23 -12.80 3.75
C VAL A 68 -0.01 -11.53 2.93
N GLN A 69 -1.07 -10.73 2.78
CA GLN A 69 -1.08 -9.50 1.99
C GLN A 69 -0.89 -8.24 2.84
N GLY A 70 -0.98 -8.37 4.16
CA GLY A 70 -0.81 -7.24 5.07
C GLY A 70 -1.32 -7.50 6.47
N THR A 71 -1.43 -6.43 7.25
CA THR A 71 -1.85 -6.47 8.66
C THR A 71 -2.98 -5.50 8.94
N VAL A 72 -3.79 -5.84 9.93
CA VAL A 72 -4.80 -4.95 10.54
C VAL A 72 -4.43 -4.81 12.01
N LEU A 73 -4.00 -3.62 12.40
CA LEU A 73 -3.48 -3.38 13.74
C LEU A 73 -4.59 -2.99 14.72
N TRP A 74 -4.71 -3.70 15.81
CA TRP A 74 -5.52 -3.39 16.97
C TRP A 74 -4.62 -2.87 18.10
N TYR A 75 -4.79 -1.67 18.62
CA TYR A 75 -5.69 -0.65 18.13
C TYR A 75 -4.89 0.62 17.82
N ALA A 76 -5.46 1.50 17.00
CA ALA A 76 -4.76 2.66 16.42
C ALA A 76 -4.09 3.59 17.45
N LYS A 77 -4.67 3.74 18.66
CA LYS A 77 -4.13 4.59 19.72
C LYS A 77 -2.68 4.22 20.11
N THR A 78 -2.34 2.93 20.18
CA THR A 78 -0.99 2.48 20.50
C THR A 78 0.05 2.99 19.49
N ALA A 79 -0.31 3.00 18.20
CA ALA A 79 0.54 3.55 17.16
C ALA A 79 0.59 5.09 17.20
N ALA A 80 -0.56 5.74 17.44
CA ALA A 80 -0.66 7.20 17.52
C ALA A 80 0.13 7.77 18.72
N ASP A 81 0.04 7.10 19.87
CA ASP A 81 0.78 7.46 21.10
C ASP A 81 2.26 7.02 21.06
N ASN A 82 2.67 6.35 19.99
CA ASN A 82 4.02 5.82 19.79
C ASN A 82 4.52 4.93 20.94
N VAL A 83 3.65 4.12 21.52
CA VAL A 83 4.01 3.20 22.63
C VAL A 83 5.14 2.26 22.18
N GLY A 84 6.20 2.17 22.96
CA GLY A 84 7.36 1.34 22.65
C GLY A 84 8.03 1.67 21.30
N ASN A 85 7.90 2.90 20.81
CA ASN A 85 8.39 3.36 19.49
C ASN A 85 7.73 2.68 18.27
N ILE A 86 6.56 2.05 18.45
CA ILE A 86 5.86 1.35 17.37
C ILE A 86 5.40 2.31 16.26
N GLY A 87 4.83 3.46 16.62
CA GLY A 87 4.36 4.44 15.64
C GLY A 87 5.46 4.92 14.70
N HIS A 88 6.63 5.25 15.23
CA HIS A 88 7.80 5.63 14.42
C HIS A 88 8.30 4.45 13.58
N THR A 89 8.37 3.25 14.16
CA THR A 89 8.80 2.05 13.43
C THR A 89 7.89 1.76 12.23
N LEU A 90 6.57 1.89 12.40
CA LEU A 90 5.62 1.76 11.30
C LEU A 90 5.84 2.82 10.24
N ARG A 91 5.86 4.11 10.63
CA ARG A 91 5.98 5.24 9.70
C ARG A 91 7.30 5.22 8.93
N ASP A 92 8.42 4.99 9.60
CA ASP A 92 9.75 5.21 9.05
C ASP A 92 10.31 3.99 8.31
N TYR A 93 9.78 2.79 8.59
CA TYR A 93 10.27 1.55 8.01
C TYR A 93 9.19 0.78 7.23
N TYR A 94 8.07 0.41 7.88
CA TYR A 94 7.13 -0.54 7.28
C TYR A 94 6.06 0.12 6.40
N TRP A 95 5.63 1.33 6.74
CA TRP A 95 4.63 2.10 6.00
C TRP A 95 5.21 3.38 5.40
N LYS A 96 6.50 3.39 5.15
CA LYS A 96 7.22 4.54 4.60
C LYS A 96 6.68 4.98 3.24
N TYR A 97 6.24 4.04 2.43
CA TYR A 97 5.69 4.30 1.10
C TYR A 97 4.20 3.98 1.04
N PRO A 98 3.42 4.71 0.23
CA PRO A 98 2.05 4.33 -0.06
C PRO A 98 1.98 2.93 -0.66
N ALA A 99 0.85 2.25 -0.49
CA ALA A 99 0.60 0.95 -1.09
C ALA A 99 -0.65 1.02 -1.97
N LEU A 100 -0.65 0.21 -3.03
CA LEU A 100 -1.86 -0.02 -3.80
C LEU A 100 -2.88 -0.79 -2.95
N PRO A 101 -4.20 -0.57 -3.20
CA PRO A 101 -5.21 -1.41 -2.59
C PRO A 101 -5.02 -2.86 -3.03
N PRO A 102 -5.36 -3.82 -2.16
CA PRO A 102 -5.22 -5.23 -2.46
C PRO A 102 -5.98 -5.65 -3.71
N LEU A 103 -5.34 -6.44 -4.55
CA LEU A 103 -5.96 -7.04 -5.74
C LEU A 103 -6.89 -8.18 -5.32
N MET A 104 -8.10 -8.22 -5.89
CA MET A 104 -9.10 -9.26 -5.65
C MET A 104 -9.50 -9.97 -6.96
N PRO A 105 -8.60 -10.75 -7.58
CA PRO A 105 -8.81 -11.32 -8.91
C PRO A 105 -9.95 -12.35 -8.96
N PHE A 106 -10.33 -12.90 -7.82
CA PHE A 106 -11.47 -13.81 -7.72
C PHE A 106 -12.84 -13.12 -7.88
N LEU A 107 -12.89 -11.77 -7.80
CA LEU A 107 -14.10 -10.98 -8.05
C LEU A 107 -14.11 -10.43 -9.47
N ASP A 108 -12.98 -9.94 -9.95
CA ASP A 108 -12.76 -9.44 -11.31
C ASP A 108 -11.26 -9.37 -11.59
N ASP A 109 -10.85 -9.80 -12.79
CA ASP A 109 -9.45 -9.82 -13.24
C ASP A 109 -9.17 -8.85 -14.39
N LYS A 110 -10.13 -7.97 -14.72
CA LYS A 110 -10.05 -7.06 -15.86
C LYS A 110 -9.72 -5.64 -15.44
N ALA A 111 -8.56 -5.17 -15.86
CA ALA A 111 -8.17 -3.79 -15.61
C ALA A 111 -9.08 -2.75 -16.32
N PRO A 112 -9.35 -1.61 -15.69
CA PRO A 112 -10.07 -0.51 -16.31
C PRO A 112 -9.24 0.10 -17.44
N LYS A 113 -9.86 0.96 -18.25
CA LYS A 113 -9.12 1.74 -19.25
C LYS A 113 -8.23 2.77 -18.56
N GLY A 114 -7.08 3.08 -19.17
CA GLY A 114 -6.17 4.11 -18.68
C GLY A 114 -6.77 5.52 -18.75
N VAL A 115 -6.22 6.42 -17.94
CA VAL A 115 -6.59 7.83 -17.91
C VAL A 115 -6.34 8.52 -19.24
N LYS A 116 -7.06 9.62 -19.50
CA LYS A 116 -6.93 10.42 -20.70
C LYS A 116 -6.44 11.83 -20.36
N SER A 117 -5.86 12.51 -21.35
CA SER A 117 -5.54 13.95 -21.29
C SER A 117 -4.70 14.34 -20.05
N LEU A 118 -3.72 13.51 -19.68
CA LEU A 118 -2.81 13.86 -18.58
C LEU A 118 -2.00 15.12 -18.93
N LYS A 119 -2.14 16.17 -18.12
CA LYS A 119 -1.47 17.46 -18.27
C LYS A 119 -0.85 17.89 -16.95
N MET A 120 0.07 18.85 -17.03
CA MET A 120 0.55 19.63 -15.89
C MET A 120 0.17 21.09 -16.17
N GLU A 121 -0.36 21.74 -15.15
CA GLU A 121 -0.81 23.14 -15.17
C GLU A 121 -0.27 23.84 -13.91
N TRP A 122 0.01 25.14 -14.04
CA TRP A 122 0.31 25.97 -12.87
C TRP A 122 -1.00 26.53 -12.33
N ALA A 123 -1.36 26.12 -11.12
CA ALA A 123 -2.51 26.63 -10.38
C ALA A 123 -2.04 27.66 -9.33
N GLU A 124 -2.99 28.34 -8.69
CA GLU A 124 -2.72 29.35 -7.64
C GLU A 124 -1.80 28.81 -6.50
N LYS A 125 -1.97 27.54 -6.14
CA LYS A 125 -1.20 26.87 -5.07
C LYS A 125 0.03 26.10 -5.56
N GLY A 126 0.39 26.25 -6.83
CA GLY A 126 1.56 25.58 -7.42
C GLY A 126 1.23 24.60 -8.55
N PRO A 127 2.20 23.77 -8.95
CA PRO A 127 2.03 22.87 -10.08
C PRO A 127 1.04 21.73 -9.77
N LEU A 128 0.18 21.43 -10.73
CA LEU A 128 -0.92 20.49 -10.60
C LEU A 128 -0.93 19.52 -11.78
N LEU A 129 -0.99 18.21 -11.53
CA LEU A 129 -1.38 17.24 -12.52
C LEU A 129 -2.90 17.20 -12.64
N THR A 130 -3.39 17.18 -13.88
CA THR A 130 -4.81 17.01 -14.19
C THR A 130 -4.99 15.93 -15.24
N TRP A 131 -6.07 15.17 -15.16
CA TRP A 131 -6.41 14.15 -16.16
C TRP A 131 -7.91 13.96 -16.29
N LYS A 132 -8.33 13.20 -17.30
CA LYS A 132 -9.72 12.77 -17.44
C LYS A 132 -9.86 11.31 -17.10
N ALA A 133 -10.81 10.98 -16.22
CA ALA A 133 -11.14 9.60 -15.91
C ALA A 133 -11.60 8.85 -17.18
N PRO A 134 -11.28 7.57 -17.33
CA PRO A 134 -11.75 6.79 -18.45
C PRO A 134 -13.26 6.54 -18.35
N LYS A 135 -13.95 6.60 -19.49
CA LYS A 135 -15.36 6.18 -19.55
C LYS A 135 -15.41 4.65 -19.65
N ALA A 136 -16.17 4.01 -18.78
CA ALA A 136 -16.50 2.59 -18.91
C ALA A 136 -17.37 2.36 -20.15
N LYS A 137 -17.10 1.32 -20.95
CA LYS A 137 -17.92 0.98 -22.12
C LYS A 137 -19.30 0.43 -21.73
N LYS A 138 -19.36 -0.30 -20.63
CA LYS A 138 -20.60 -0.76 -19.98
C LYS A 138 -20.42 -0.49 -18.50
N LYS A 139 -21.47 -0.10 -17.80
CA LYS A 139 -21.46 0.06 -16.34
C LYS A 139 -21.44 -1.31 -15.63
N LYS A 140 -20.50 -2.17 -16.02
CA LYS A 140 -20.26 -3.37 -15.25
C LYS A 140 -19.53 -2.96 -13.98
N TRP A 141 -19.86 -3.61 -12.89
CA TRP A 141 -19.38 -3.31 -11.54
C TRP A 141 -17.85 -3.20 -11.40
N GLY A 142 -17.07 -4.04 -12.11
CA GLY A 142 -15.61 -4.07 -12.06
C GLY A 142 -14.91 -3.07 -13.00
N ASP A 143 -15.53 -2.69 -14.13
CA ASP A 143 -14.83 -1.96 -15.20
C ASP A 143 -14.72 -0.44 -14.98
N VAL A 144 -15.20 0.09 -13.86
CA VAL A 144 -15.24 1.53 -13.56
C VAL A 144 -14.03 1.93 -12.74
N ALA A 145 -13.18 2.77 -13.31
CA ALA A 145 -12.11 3.41 -12.55
C ALA A 145 -12.70 4.30 -11.45
N ASN A 146 -12.28 4.09 -10.20
CA ASN A 146 -12.73 4.88 -9.05
C ASN A 146 -11.59 5.48 -8.24
N ARG A 147 -10.34 5.10 -8.51
CA ARG A 147 -9.13 5.64 -7.90
C ARG A 147 -8.04 5.76 -8.96
N PHE A 148 -7.00 6.54 -8.65
CA PHE A 148 -5.87 6.75 -9.53
C PHE A 148 -4.59 6.63 -8.72
N ALA A 149 -3.62 5.85 -9.22
CA ALA A 149 -2.30 5.78 -8.64
C ALA A 149 -1.36 6.73 -9.39
N ILE A 150 -0.58 7.49 -8.63
CA ILE A 150 0.37 8.47 -9.13
C ILE A 150 1.77 7.97 -8.82
N TYR A 151 2.57 7.78 -9.87
CA TYR A 151 3.97 7.41 -9.76
C TYR A 151 4.87 8.56 -10.21
N ARG A 152 6.04 8.68 -9.60
CA ARG A 152 7.05 9.65 -9.97
C ARG A 152 8.39 8.95 -10.18
N PHE A 153 9.04 9.26 -11.28
CA PHE A 153 10.37 8.79 -11.62
C PHE A 153 11.26 9.98 -11.94
N GLU A 154 12.53 9.89 -11.60
CA GLU A 154 13.53 10.86 -12.05
C GLU A 154 13.58 10.86 -13.59
N LYS A 155 13.94 12.02 -14.18
CA LYS A 155 14.09 12.12 -15.63
C LYS A 155 15.14 11.12 -16.13
N GLY A 156 14.79 10.33 -17.15
CA GLY A 156 15.66 9.33 -17.75
C GLY A 156 15.63 7.96 -17.06
N VAL A 157 15.04 7.85 -15.89
CA VAL A 157 14.85 6.54 -15.24
C VAL A 157 13.73 5.77 -15.94
N PRO A 158 13.94 4.49 -16.29
CA PRO A 158 12.91 3.65 -16.85
C PRO A 158 11.69 3.53 -15.92
N VAL A 159 10.51 3.62 -16.50
CA VAL A 159 9.27 3.48 -15.74
C VAL A 159 9.05 2.02 -15.34
N ASN A 160 9.05 1.74 -14.06
CA ASN A 160 8.73 0.46 -13.46
C ASN A 160 7.63 0.66 -12.40
N LEU A 161 6.40 0.28 -12.68
CA LEU A 161 5.28 0.43 -11.74
C LEU A 161 5.36 -0.54 -10.54
N ASN A 162 6.23 -1.53 -10.60
CA ASN A 162 6.50 -2.42 -9.46
C ASN A 162 7.51 -1.83 -8.47
N ASP A 163 8.11 -0.68 -8.78
CA ASP A 163 8.95 0.04 -7.83
C ASP A 163 8.07 0.75 -6.80
N VAL A 164 8.02 0.19 -5.60
CA VAL A 164 7.22 0.71 -4.48
C VAL A 164 7.63 2.13 -4.08
N THR A 165 8.87 2.53 -4.34
CA THR A 165 9.37 3.87 -4.01
C THR A 165 8.86 4.94 -4.96
N ALA A 166 8.43 4.55 -6.16
CA ALA A 166 7.90 5.45 -7.17
C ALA A 166 6.45 5.86 -6.90
N LEU A 167 5.67 5.05 -6.17
CA LEU A 167 4.28 5.36 -5.84
C LEU A 167 4.22 6.55 -4.88
N GLN A 168 3.56 7.62 -5.30
CA GLN A 168 3.44 8.86 -4.50
C GLN A 168 2.10 8.92 -3.75
N ALA A 169 1.02 8.51 -4.40
CA ALA A 169 -0.32 8.56 -3.81
C ALA A 169 -1.31 7.66 -4.57
N VAL A 170 -2.40 7.32 -3.90
CA VAL A 170 -3.63 6.80 -4.50
C VAL A 170 -4.76 7.76 -4.16
N VAL A 171 -5.36 8.38 -5.17
CA VAL A 171 -6.36 9.45 -5.01
C VAL A 171 -7.69 9.09 -5.69
N TYR A 172 -8.77 9.74 -5.24
CA TYR A 172 -10.10 9.62 -5.86
C TYR A 172 -10.36 10.71 -6.89
N ASP A 173 -9.72 11.87 -6.71
CA ASP A 173 -9.84 13.02 -7.61
C ASP A 173 -9.07 12.81 -8.90
N THR A 174 -9.38 13.62 -9.90
CA THR A 174 -8.68 13.65 -11.20
C THR A 174 -7.59 14.71 -11.24
N THR A 175 -7.08 15.09 -10.07
CA THR A 175 -6.01 16.08 -9.87
C THR A 175 -5.04 15.60 -8.82
N TYR A 176 -3.79 16.05 -8.91
CA TYR A 176 -2.76 15.77 -7.91
C TYR A 176 -1.79 16.95 -7.80
N PRO A 177 -1.66 17.60 -6.63
CA PRO A 177 -0.69 18.66 -6.42
C PRO A 177 0.73 18.08 -6.47
N ILE A 178 1.57 18.64 -7.33
CA ILE A 178 2.96 18.24 -7.45
C ILE A 178 3.77 18.95 -6.36
N PRO A 179 4.55 18.25 -5.53
CA PRO A 179 5.53 18.90 -4.66
C PRO A 179 6.52 19.70 -5.51
N TYR A 180 6.55 21.02 -5.32
CA TYR A 180 7.45 21.89 -6.07
C TYR A 180 8.89 21.79 -5.57
N VAL A 181 9.80 21.44 -6.45
CA VAL A 181 11.25 21.50 -6.22
C VAL A 181 11.86 22.17 -7.45
N LYS A 182 12.47 23.34 -7.25
CA LYS A 182 13.04 24.15 -8.32
C LYS A 182 14.06 23.36 -9.15
N ASP A 183 14.05 23.56 -10.46
CA ASP A 183 14.98 22.99 -11.44
C ASP A 183 14.96 21.45 -11.54
N GLN A 184 13.95 20.80 -10.96
CA GLN A 184 13.79 19.35 -11.04
C GLN A 184 12.94 18.94 -12.24
N LYS A 185 13.28 17.76 -12.78
CA LYS A 185 12.56 17.16 -13.91
C LYS A 185 12.17 15.73 -13.57
N TYR A 186 10.88 15.47 -13.64
CA TYR A 186 10.29 14.16 -13.30
C TYR A 186 9.46 13.62 -14.44
N THR A 187 9.34 12.31 -14.50
CA THR A 187 8.30 11.62 -15.28
C THR A 187 7.23 11.14 -14.33
N TYR A 188 6.04 11.75 -14.41
CA TYR A 188 4.86 11.25 -13.72
C TYR A 188 4.12 10.24 -14.56
N VAL A 189 3.61 9.20 -13.91
CA VAL A 189 2.72 8.22 -14.53
C VAL A 189 1.45 8.15 -13.71
N VAL A 190 0.30 8.22 -14.39
CA VAL A 190 -1.00 8.07 -13.74
C VAL A 190 -1.69 6.85 -14.32
N THR A 191 -2.11 5.96 -13.45
CA THR A 191 -2.92 4.78 -13.77
C THR A 191 -4.32 4.93 -13.20
N ALA A 192 -5.25 4.14 -13.67
CA ALA A 192 -6.59 4.04 -13.12
C ALA A 192 -6.77 2.69 -12.43
N LEU A 193 -7.37 2.70 -11.26
CA LEU A 193 -7.71 1.53 -10.46
C LEU A 193 -9.23 1.35 -10.40
N ASP A 194 -9.69 0.13 -10.49
CA ASP A 194 -11.08 -0.22 -10.22
C ASP A 194 -11.32 -0.55 -8.73
N ARG A 195 -12.52 -1.02 -8.41
CA ARG A 195 -12.93 -1.31 -7.03
C ARG A 195 -12.19 -2.50 -6.42
N VAL A 196 -11.71 -3.43 -7.24
CA VAL A 196 -11.05 -4.67 -6.80
C VAL A 196 -9.53 -4.62 -6.96
N GLY A 197 -8.99 -3.44 -7.28
CA GLY A 197 -7.55 -3.18 -7.31
C GLY A 197 -6.88 -3.47 -8.66
N ASN A 198 -7.63 -3.83 -9.72
CA ASN A 198 -7.02 -3.97 -11.04
C ASN A 198 -6.51 -2.62 -11.54
N GLU A 199 -5.27 -2.61 -12.03
CA GLU A 199 -4.57 -1.42 -12.47
C GLU A 199 -4.45 -1.33 -13.99
N SER A 200 -4.80 -0.18 -14.55
CA SER A 200 -4.70 0.09 -15.99
C SER A 200 -3.26 0.31 -16.45
N LYS A 201 -3.04 0.31 -17.74
CA LYS A 201 -1.82 0.89 -18.33
C LYS A 201 -1.67 2.35 -17.93
N GLY A 202 -0.44 2.76 -17.61
CA GLY A 202 -0.11 4.11 -17.18
C GLY A 202 -0.03 5.11 -18.34
N LYS A 203 -0.46 6.35 -18.10
CA LYS A 203 -0.21 7.49 -18.96
C LYS A 203 0.91 8.34 -18.40
N LYS A 204 1.89 8.67 -19.24
CA LYS A 204 3.10 9.39 -18.83
C LYS A 204 3.01 10.87 -19.13
N LYS A 205 3.62 11.71 -18.29
CA LYS A 205 3.85 13.14 -18.51
C LYS A 205 5.19 13.54 -17.91
N THR A 206 6.10 14.06 -18.71
CA THR A 206 7.30 14.71 -18.21
C THR A 206 6.96 16.12 -17.73
N VAL A 207 7.45 16.47 -16.56
CA VAL A 207 7.26 17.75 -15.88
C VAL A 207 8.62 18.37 -15.61
N SER A 208 8.76 19.65 -15.87
CA SER A 208 9.91 20.49 -15.46
C SER A 208 9.36 21.55 -14.49
N LEU A 209 9.98 21.66 -13.34
CA LEU A 209 9.55 22.54 -12.24
C LEU A 209 10.56 23.66 -12.03
#